data_87113d473ef8c77e0e46896f1f3e0999
#
_entry.id   87113d473ef8c77e0e46896f1f3e0999
#
_cell.length_a   1.000
_cell.length_b   1.000
_cell.length_c   1.000
_cell.angle_alpha   90.00
_cell.angle_beta   90.00
_cell.angle_gamma   90.00
#
_symmetry.space_group_name_H-M   'P 1'
#
loop_
_entity.id
_entity.type
_entity.pdbx_description
1 polymer ?
#
loop_
_entity_poly.entity_id
_entity_poly.type
_entity_poly.pdbx_seq_one_letter_code
_entity_poly.pdbx_strand_id
1 'polypeptide(L)'
;MSRVVDISVRHAKSKVSAVSVQRVVHALDKLKGYRCPEGSLSVAFLGDKETAKLHDEFLGNPTVTDVITFVGEEHPSEPFAGEICVNIDQARRAAKEHGVTLATELRLYLAHGWLHLAGLRDGNRKESAVMRVGEAVAISHLDKLGAKLRVRD
;
A
#
# COMPACT_ATOMS: atom_id res chain seq x y z
N MET A 1 15.94 -13.15 -4.79
CA MET A 1 16.51 -11.87 -4.35
C MET A 1 15.51 -11.08 -3.55
N SER A 2 15.97 -10.50 -2.46
CA SER A 2 15.12 -9.64 -1.65
C SER A 2 14.91 -8.30 -2.32
N ARG A 3 13.68 -7.84 -2.30
CA ARG A 3 13.32 -6.51 -2.81
C ARG A 3 13.83 -5.44 -1.84
N VAL A 4 14.38 -4.37 -2.36
CA VAL A 4 14.68 -3.17 -1.58
C VAL A 4 13.39 -2.37 -1.43
N VAL A 5 13.04 -2.06 -0.19
CA VAL A 5 11.85 -1.29 0.13
C VAL A 5 12.26 0.01 0.80
N ASP A 6 12.03 1.13 0.12
CA ASP A 6 12.31 2.46 0.65
C ASP A 6 11.04 2.99 1.32
N ILE A 7 11.14 3.38 2.57
CA ILE A 7 9.99 3.76 3.38
C ILE A 7 10.16 5.18 3.89
N SER A 8 9.13 6.02 3.71
CA SER A 8 9.08 7.33 4.34
C SER A 8 7.76 7.48 5.09
N VAL A 9 7.82 8.10 6.27
CA VAL A 9 6.64 8.41 7.07
C VAL A 9 6.61 9.91 7.28
N ARG A 10 5.69 10.58 6.60
CA ARG A 10 5.54 12.04 6.64
C ARG A 10 4.20 12.38 7.28
N HIS A 11 4.14 12.19 8.59
CA HIS A 11 2.95 12.46 9.39
C HIS A 11 3.37 13.05 10.73
N ALA A 12 2.62 14.06 11.21
CA ALA A 12 2.99 14.79 12.42
C ALA A 12 2.93 13.96 13.69
N LYS A 13 2.02 13.00 13.75
CA LYS A 13 1.74 12.23 14.99
C LYS A 13 2.06 10.75 14.88
N SER A 14 1.72 10.14 13.75
CA SER A 14 1.82 8.69 13.60
C SER A 14 3.17 8.26 13.08
N LYS A 15 3.68 7.16 13.62
CA LYS A 15 4.92 6.53 13.16
C LYS A 15 4.62 5.09 12.77
N VAL A 16 5.21 4.65 11.67
CA VAL A 16 5.07 3.28 11.17
C VAL A 16 6.46 2.65 11.15
N SER A 17 6.60 1.48 11.75
CA SER A 17 7.88 0.77 11.79
C SER A 17 8.30 0.36 10.38
N ALA A 18 9.44 0.85 9.93
CA ALA A 18 10.00 0.51 8.62
C ALA A 18 10.23 -1.00 8.49
N VAL A 19 10.74 -1.65 9.54
CA VAL A 19 10.96 -3.09 9.55
C VAL A 19 9.65 -3.85 9.35
N SER A 20 8.57 -3.39 9.99
CA SER A 20 7.26 -4.05 9.82
C SER A 20 6.72 -3.89 8.40
N VAL A 21 6.95 -2.74 7.76
CA VAL A 21 6.56 -2.53 6.36
C VAL A 21 7.34 -3.46 5.44
N GLN A 22 8.65 -3.56 5.64
CA GLN A 22 9.51 -4.47 4.87
C GLN A 22 9.02 -5.91 4.98
N ARG A 23 8.69 -6.36 6.19
CA ARG A 23 8.17 -7.72 6.42
C ARG A 23 6.87 -7.97 5.67
N VAL A 24 5.95 -7.00 5.71
CA VAL A 24 4.68 -7.14 4.99
C VAL A 24 4.90 -7.20 3.48
N VAL A 25 5.74 -6.32 2.94
CA VAL A 25 6.04 -6.33 1.49
C VAL A 25 6.72 -7.65 1.08
N HIS A 26 7.70 -8.09 1.84
CA HIS A 26 8.39 -9.37 1.54
C HIS A 26 7.43 -10.55 1.61
N ALA A 27 6.48 -10.53 2.55
CA ALA A 27 5.45 -11.56 2.64
C ALA A 27 4.51 -11.51 1.43
N LEU A 28 4.09 -10.31 0.99
CA LEU A 28 3.28 -10.16 -0.21
C LEU A 28 4.00 -10.70 -1.46
N ASP A 29 5.30 -10.46 -1.57
CA ASP A 29 6.09 -10.96 -2.70
C ASP A 29 6.15 -12.49 -2.78
N LYS A 30 5.77 -13.20 -1.71
CA LYS A 30 5.66 -14.66 -1.70
C LYS A 30 4.27 -15.16 -2.03
N LEU A 31 3.32 -14.26 -2.25
CA LEU A 31 1.95 -14.63 -2.53
C LEU A 31 1.84 -15.27 -3.92
N LYS A 32 1.29 -16.47 -3.97
CA LYS A 32 1.09 -17.17 -5.24
C LYS A 32 -0.16 -16.62 -5.96
N GLY A 33 -0.06 -16.51 -7.27
CA GLY A 33 -1.17 -16.05 -8.11
C GLY A 33 -1.18 -14.55 -8.38
N TYR A 34 -0.36 -13.78 -7.68
CA TYR A 34 -0.21 -12.35 -7.89
C TYR A 34 1.27 -12.01 -7.89
N ARG A 35 1.68 -11.12 -8.76
CA ARG A 35 3.09 -10.78 -8.89
C ARG A 35 3.28 -9.27 -9.10
N CYS A 36 3.88 -8.64 -8.12
CA CYS A 36 4.36 -7.26 -8.25
C CYS A 36 5.66 -7.27 -9.07
N PRO A 37 5.85 -6.32 -10.00
CA PRO A 37 7.07 -6.25 -10.79
C PRO A 37 8.32 -6.24 -9.93
N GLU A 38 9.43 -6.73 -10.49
CA GLU A 38 10.72 -6.71 -9.81
C GLU A 38 11.26 -5.28 -9.71
N GLY A 39 12.18 -5.08 -8.79
CA GLY A 39 12.83 -3.81 -8.56
C GLY A 39 12.52 -3.25 -7.18
N SER A 40 13.09 -2.09 -6.89
CA SER A 40 12.84 -1.40 -5.63
C SER A 40 11.40 -0.92 -5.56
N LEU A 41 10.88 -0.84 -4.35
CA LEU A 41 9.52 -0.39 -4.08
C LEU A 41 9.59 0.73 -3.04
N SER A 42 8.97 1.87 -3.34
CA SER A 42 8.84 2.96 -2.38
C SER A 42 7.46 2.92 -1.73
N VAL A 43 7.43 3.09 -0.42
CA VAL A 43 6.19 3.21 0.35
C VAL A 43 6.24 4.49 1.15
N ALA A 44 5.29 5.38 0.94
CA ALA A 44 5.18 6.64 1.65
C ALA A 44 3.88 6.68 2.45
N PHE A 45 3.99 7.00 3.73
CA PHE A 45 2.83 7.19 4.60
C PHE A 45 2.62 8.69 4.79
N LEU A 46 1.47 9.19 4.36
CA LEU A 46 1.17 10.61 4.26
C LEU A 46 -0.09 10.95 5.06
N GLY A 47 -0.32 12.25 5.26
CA GLY A 47 -1.60 12.74 5.78
C GLY A 47 -2.50 13.23 4.65
N ASP A 48 -3.69 13.72 5.00
CA ASP A 48 -4.71 14.18 4.07
C ASP A 48 -4.20 15.27 3.11
N LYS A 49 -3.52 16.28 3.65
CA LYS A 49 -3.08 17.44 2.88
C LYS A 49 -2.12 17.04 1.75
N GLU A 50 -1.11 16.26 2.08
CA GLU A 50 -0.12 15.83 1.11
C GLU A 50 -0.70 14.84 0.11
N THR A 51 -1.60 13.95 0.57
CA THR A 51 -2.29 13.02 -0.31
C THR A 51 -3.17 13.75 -1.33
N ALA A 52 -3.94 14.73 -0.88
CA ALA A 52 -4.78 15.53 -1.76
C ALA A 52 -3.94 16.30 -2.79
N LYS A 53 -2.80 16.84 -2.37
CA LYS A 53 -1.88 17.55 -3.25
C LYS A 53 -1.33 16.64 -4.36
N LEU A 54 -0.88 15.43 -4.00
CA LEU A 54 -0.40 14.45 -4.98
C LEU A 54 -1.51 14.01 -5.93
N HIS A 55 -2.70 13.77 -5.41
CA HIS A 55 -3.85 13.37 -6.21
C HIS A 55 -4.22 14.44 -7.23
N ASP A 56 -4.13 15.72 -6.84
CA ASP A 56 -4.37 16.86 -7.74
C ASP A 56 -3.26 16.96 -8.79
N GLU A 57 -1.99 16.90 -8.38
CA GLU A 57 -0.85 17.05 -9.30
C GLU A 57 -0.81 15.99 -10.39
N PHE A 58 -1.13 14.73 -10.05
CA PHE A 58 -0.96 13.61 -10.97
C PHE A 58 -2.26 13.13 -11.62
N LEU A 59 -3.42 13.37 -11.00
CA LEU A 59 -4.71 12.90 -11.50
C LEU A 59 -5.71 14.02 -11.73
N GLY A 60 -5.32 15.28 -11.46
CA GLY A 60 -6.18 16.45 -11.64
C GLY A 60 -7.38 16.47 -10.70
N ASN A 61 -7.31 15.79 -9.57
CA ASN A 61 -8.40 15.67 -8.61
C ASN A 61 -7.91 16.00 -7.20
N PRO A 62 -8.31 17.13 -6.61
CA PRO A 62 -7.84 17.56 -5.29
C PRO A 62 -8.53 16.87 -4.11
N THR A 63 -9.31 15.82 -4.35
CA THR A 63 -9.98 15.10 -3.26
C THR A 63 -9.01 14.19 -2.51
N VAL A 64 -9.34 13.96 -1.24
CA VAL A 64 -8.59 13.04 -0.39
C VAL A 64 -8.91 11.61 -0.81
N THR A 65 -7.88 10.79 -0.94
CA THR A 65 -8.03 9.37 -1.24
C THR A 65 -7.26 8.53 -0.21
N ASP A 66 -7.44 7.22 -0.24
CA ASP A 66 -6.80 6.29 0.69
C ASP A 66 -5.39 5.87 0.23
N VAL A 67 -5.24 5.47 -1.02
CA VAL A 67 -3.97 4.98 -1.58
C VAL A 67 -3.80 5.52 -2.98
N ILE A 68 -2.58 5.95 -3.29
CA ILE A 68 -2.18 6.32 -4.66
C ILE A 68 -1.00 5.42 -5.04
N THR A 69 -1.06 4.79 -6.21
CA THR A 69 0.05 3.99 -6.71
C THR A 69 0.61 4.59 -8.00
N PHE A 70 1.93 4.57 -8.10
CA PHE A 70 2.65 4.97 -9.30
C PHE A 70 3.42 3.77 -9.82
N VAL A 71 3.12 3.35 -11.04
CA VAL A 71 3.83 2.24 -11.69
C VAL A 71 5.25 2.69 -11.99
N GLY A 72 6.22 1.83 -11.66
CA GLY A 72 7.62 2.11 -11.92
C GLY A 72 7.99 1.89 -13.37
N GLU A 73 9.25 2.21 -13.68
CA GLU A 73 9.82 2.00 -15.01
C GLU A 73 10.81 0.85 -14.97
N GLU A 74 10.81 0.04 -16.02
CA GLU A 74 11.84 -0.96 -16.22
C GLU A 74 13.13 -0.26 -16.64
N HIS A 75 14.15 -0.39 -15.80
CA HIS A 75 15.47 0.10 -16.13
C HIS A 75 16.45 -1.07 -16.02
N PRO A 76 17.29 -1.32 -17.04
CA PRO A 76 18.16 -2.50 -17.04
C PRO A 76 19.09 -2.61 -15.82
N SER A 77 19.57 -1.50 -15.31
CA SER A 77 20.52 -1.47 -14.18
C SER A 77 19.85 -1.21 -12.82
N GLU A 78 18.73 -0.51 -12.80
CA GLU A 78 18.04 -0.12 -11.57
C GLU A 78 16.52 -0.25 -11.75
N PRO A 79 16.00 -1.49 -11.77
CA PRO A 79 14.56 -1.65 -11.93
C PRO A 79 13.81 -1.07 -10.74
N PHE A 80 12.73 -0.36 -11.04
CA PHE A 80 11.86 0.27 -10.04
C PHE A 80 10.44 -0.25 -10.24
N ALA A 81 9.93 -0.96 -9.25
CA ALA A 81 8.59 -1.57 -9.32
C ALA A 81 7.48 -0.53 -9.22
N GLY A 82 7.66 0.50 -8.40
CA GLY A 82 6.67 1.55 -8.24
C GLY A 82 6.68 2.16 -6.85
N GLU A 83 5.70 3.04 -6.64
CA GLU A 83 5.50 3.70 -5.35
C GLU A 83 4.07 3.54 -4.87
N ILE A 84 3.91 3.27 -3.58
CA ILE A 84 2.61 3.19 -2.91
C ILE A 84 2.56 4.31 -1.88
N CYS A 85 1.62 5.25 -2.06
CA CYS A 85 1.39 6.34 -1.12
C CYS A 85 0.12 6.05 -0.34
N VAL A 86 0.24 5.91 0.98
CA VAL A 86 -0.84 5.50 1.87
C VAL A 86 -1.24 6.68 2.76
N ASN A 87 -2.52 7.00 2.81
CA ASN A 87 -3.04 8.08 3.65
C ASN A 87 -3.39 7.56 5.05
N ILE A 88 -2.56 7.92 6.03
CA ILE A 88 -2.76 7.53 7.43
C ILE A 88 -4.06 8.11 8.00
N ASP A 89 -4.38 9.36 7.69
CA ASP A 89 -5.58 10.01 8.23
C ASP A 89 -6.86 9.31 7.75
N GLN A 90 -6.91 8.96 6.47
CA GLN A 90 -8.03 8.22 5.91
C GLN A 90 -8.12 6.81 6.52
N ALA A 91 -6.98 6.15 6.69
CA ALA A 91 -6.94 4.84 7.33
C ALA A 91 -7.45 4.90 8.77
N ARG A 92 -7.13 5.97 9.50
CA ARG A 92 -7.60 6.17 10.87
C ARG A 92 -9.13 6.30 10.91
N ARG A 93 -9.70 7.09 10.00
CA ARG A 93 -11.16 7.23 9.89
C ARG A 93 -11.84 5.90 9.56
N ALA A 94 -11.29 5.20 8.57
CA ALA A 94 -11.82 3.91 8.15
C ALA A 94 -11.70 2.84 9.24
N ALA A 95 -10.58 2.81 9.96
CA ALA A 95 -10.36 1.88 11.06
C ALA A 95 -11.42 2.06 12.14
N LYS A 96 -11.71 3.32 12.50
CA LYS A 96 -12.73 3.64 13.49
C LYS A 96 -14.12 3.20 13.02
N GLU A 97 -14.43 3.45 11.75
CA GLU A 97 -15.69 3.05 11.14
C GLU A 97 -15.86 1.52 11.09
N HIS A 98 -14.79 0.80 10.76
CA HIS A 98 -14.79 -0.66 10.65
C HIS A 98 -14.58 -1.38 11.99
N GLY A 99 -14.28 -0.66 13.07
CA GLY A 99 -14.03 -1.27 14.37
C GLY A 99 -12.73 -2.07 14.43
N VAL A 100 -11.71 -1.66 13.68
CA VAL A 100 -10.40 -2.32 13.64
C VAL A 100 -9.30 -1.34 14.05
N THR A 101 -8.07 -1.84 14.21
CA THR A 101 -6.93 -0.98 14.53
C THR A 101 -6.44 -0.22 13.31
N LEU A 102 -5.76 0.90 13.55
CA LEU A 102 -5.09 1.65 12.48
C LEU A 102 -4.09 0.75 11.72
N ALA A 103 -3.34 -0.06 12.45
CA ALA A 103 -2.38 -0.98 11.84
C ALA A 103 -3.06 -1.96 10.86
N THR A 104 -4.23 -2.45 11.21
CA THR A 104 -5.01 -3.36 10.35
C THR A 104 -5.45 -2.66 9.06
N GLU A 105 -5.97 -1.43 9.16
CA GLU A 105 -6.38 -0.67 7.97
C GLU A 105 -5.18 -0.30 7.09
N LEU A 106 -4.08 0.14 7.69
CA LEU A 106 -2.88 0.49 6.93
C LEU A 106 -2.31 -0.73 6.20
N ARG A 107 -2.35 -1.90 6.83
CA ARG A 107 -1.92 -3.14 6.18
C ARG A 107 -2.80 -3.46 4.96
N LEU A 108 -4.10 -3.27 5.09
CA LEU A 108 -5.03 -3.45 3.97
C LEU A 108 -4.72 -2.46 2.84
N TYR A 109 -4.48 -1.19 3.15
CA TYR A 109 -4.13 -0.18 2.15
C TYR A 109 -2.82 -0.52 1.44
N LEU A 110 -1.83 -0.99 2.19
CA LEU A 110 -0.55 -1.41 1.60
C LEU A 110 -0.74 -2.62 0.67
N ALA A 111 -1.51 -3.62 1.09
CA ALA A 111 -1.83 -4.78 0.25
C ALA A 111 -2.59 -4.38 -1.01
N HIS A 112 -3.55 -3.45 -0.89
CA HIS A 112 -4.31 -2.93 -2.02
C HIS A 112 -3.39 -2.26 -3.05
N GLY A 113 -2.48 -1.40 -2.58
CA GLY A 113 -1.50 -0.76 -3.45
C GLY A 113 -0.55 -1.75 -4.11
N TRP A 114 -0.09 -2.75 -3.36
CA TRP A 114 0.73 -3.82 -3.91
C TRP A 114 -0.01 -4.59 -5.02
N LEU A 115 -1.30 -4.87 -4.82
CA LEU A 115 -2.13 -5.55 -5.82
C LEU A 115 -2.33 -4.68 -7.08
N HIS A 116 -2.44 -3.37 -6.94
CA HIS A 116 -2.46 -2.46 -8.09
C HIS A 116 -1.17 -2.59 -8.90
N LEU A 117 -0.02 -2.62 -8.24
CA LEU A 117 1.27 -2.81 -8.92
C LEU A 117 1.36 -4.20 -9.55
N ALA A 118 0.68 -5.19 -8.98
CA ALA A 118 0.58 -6.54 -9.54
C ALA A 118 -0.41 -6.63 -10.72
N GLY A 119 -1.02 -5.51 -11.10
CA GLY A 119 -1.86 -5.43 -12.29
C GLY A 119 -3.37 -5.41 -12.05
N LEU A 120 -3.83 -5.50 -10.80
CA LEU A 120 -5.26 -5.43 -10.52
C LEU A 120 -5.76 -4.00 -10.61
N ARG A 121 -7.00 -3.83 -11.07
CA ARG A 121 -7.67 -2.54 -11.19
C ARG A 121 -8.94 -2.54 -10.33
N ASP A 122 -9.49 -1.36 -10.11
CA ASP A 122 -10.74 -1.20 -9.37
C ASP A 122 -11.63 -0.08 -9.95
N GLY A 123 -11.46 0.21 -11.23
CA GLY A 123 -12.15 1.32 -11.91
C GLY A 123 -13.61 1.07 -12.25
N ASN A 124 -14.10 -0.16 -12.14
CA ASN A 124 -15.50 -0.51 -12.38
C ASN A 124 -15.91 -1.63 -11.43
N ARG A 125 -17.19 -1.99 -11.47
CA ARG A 125 -17.76 -2.99 -10.54
C ARG A 125 -17.09 -4.35 -10.67
N LYS A 126 -16.81 -4.81 -11.89
CA LYS A 126 -16.17 -6.11 -12.14
C LYS A 126 -14.74 -6.11 -11.64
N GLU A 127 -13.98 -5.06 -11.94
CA GLU A 127 -12.60 -4.90 -11.48
C GLU A 127 -12.54 -4.79 -9.95
N SER A 128 -13.47 -4.06 -9.34
CA SER A 128 -13.55 -3.94 -7.88
C SER A 128 -13.79 -5.29 -7.23
N ALA A 129 -14.63 -6.13 -7.81
CA ALA A 129 -14.88 -7.49 -7.29
C ALA A 129 -13.61 -8.33 -7.32
N VAL A 130 -12.83 -8.25 -8.41
CA VAL A 130 -11.54 -8.95 -8.54
C VAL A 130 -10.53 -8.43 -7.50
N MET A 131 -10.48 -7.11 -7.31
CA MET A 131 -9.61 -6.50 -6.31
C MET A 131 -9.96 -6.97 -4.89
N ARG A 132 -11.24 -7.05 -4.54
CA ARG A 132 -11.67 -7.50 -3.21
C ARG A 132 -11.29 -8.96 -2.95
N VAL A 133 -11.38 -9.81 -3.95
CA VAL A 133 -10.89 -11.20 -3.84
C VAL A 133 -9.39 -11.20 -3.59
N GLY A 134 -8.64 -10.40 -4.34
CA GLY A 134 -7.19 -10.26 -4.17
C GLY A 134 -6.81 -9.77 -2.77
N GLU A 135 -7.53 -8.77 -2.26
CA GLU A 135 -7.33 -8.25 -0.90
C GLU A 135 -7.55 -9.34 0.14
N ALA A 136 -8.64 -10.09 0.02
CA ALA A 136 -8.95 -11.17 0.96
C ALA A 136 -7.88 -12.25 0.95
N VAL A 137 -7.41 -12.64 -0.24
CA VAL A 137 -6.32 -13.62 -0.40
C VAL A 137 -5.02 -13.09 0.22
N ALA A 138 -4.69 -11.84 -0.06
CA ALA A 138 -3.46 -11.22 0.47
C ALA A 138 -3.49 -11.13 2.00
N ILE A 139 -4.58 -10.67 2.58
CA ILE A 139 -4.70 -10.54 4.04
C ILE A 139 -4.65 -11.91 4.71
N SER A 140 -5.34 -12.91 4.17
CA SER A 140 -5.25 -14.28 4.70
C SER A 140 -3.82 -14.80 4.68
N HIS A 141 -3.09 -14.54 3.60
CA HIS A 141 -1.68 -14.93 3.47
C HIS A 141 -0.80 -14.22 4.50
N LEU A 142 -1.00 -12.91 4.69
CA LEU A 142 -0.25 -12.15 5.69
C LEU A 142 -0.55 -12.65 7.11
N ASP A 143 -1.80 -12.98 7.39
CA ASP A 143 -2.20 -13.52 8.70
C ASP A 143 -1.50 -14.86 8.97
N LYS A 144 -1.44 -15.73 7.99
CA LYS A 144 -0.74 -17.03 8.12
C LYS A 144 0.75 -16.87 8.41
N LEU A 145 1.37 -15.83 7.84
CA LEU A 145 2.80 -15.55 8.06
C LEU A 145 3.06 -14.67 9.28
N GLY A 146 2.00 -14.20 9.95
CA GLY A 146 2.14 -13.28 11.08
C GLY A 146 2.71 -11.93 10.69
N ALA A 147 2.54 -11.51 9.43
CA ALA A 147 3.06 -10.26 8.92
C ALA A 147 2.10 -9.11 9.22
N LYS A 148 2.48 -8.26 10.15
CA LYS A 148 1.65 -7.14 10.62
C LYS A 148 2.46 -5.84 10.61
N LEU A 149 1.76 -4.72 10.43
CA LEU A 149 2.38 -3.41 10.61
C LEU A 149 2.40 -3.04 12.09
N ARG A 150 3.45 -2.34 12.49
CA ARG A 150 3.55 -1.75 13.82
C ARG A 150 3.45 -0.25 13.68
N VAL A 151 2.42 0.29 14.32
CA VAL A 151 2.09 1.72 14.25
C VAL A 151 2.04 2.28 15.66
N ARG A 152 2.60 3.49 15.82
CA ARG A 152 2.60 4.21 17.09
C ARG A 152 2.24 5.68 16.84
N ASP A 153 1.36 6.18 17.68
CA ASP A 153 1.01 7.60 17.69
C ASP A 153 1.83 8.40 18.68
#